data_3bc0ec6929c6811127683aee2cd44bfd
#
_entry.id   3bc0ec6929c6811127683aee2cd44bfd
#
_cell.length_a   1.000
_cell.length_b   1.000
_cell.length_c   1.000
_cell.angle_alpha   90.00
_cell.angle_beta   90.00
_cell.angle_gamma   90.00
#
_symmetry.space_group_name_H-M   'P 1'
#
loop_
_entity.id
_entity.type
_entity.pdbx_description
1 polymer ?
#
loop_
_entity_poly.entity_id
_entity_poly.type
_entity_poly.pdbx_seq_one_letter_code
_entity_poly.pdbx_strand_id
1 'polypeptide(L)'
;MAIYRGPLTDPGGPGGPAVPPVPSAPKTPARAAAEEALLDAAERLLAGAGYAAVTTRRLAEEAGVNHGLVHYYFGSNENLLVHALERFTGRLIARQRELYATGLPFAEKWRTAMRYLMSEDVSYQKIWLELQALAWNNADISERLARVNAEWRAVLAGAFDEPRRQLGIELPLEALVSLVMTFNLGIIVERLGGIETGHRELLDWIDRWISR
;
A
#
# COMPACT_ATOMS: atom_id res chain seq x y z
N MET A 1 -5.77 26.73 23.06
CA MET A 1 -6.30 26.47 21.73
C MET A 1 -7.37 25.39 21.88
N ALA A 2 -8.64 25.79 21.85
CA ALA A 2 -9.78 24.93 22.20
C ALA A 2 -10.14 24.00 21.06
N ILE A 3 -10.16 22.69 21.34
CA ILE A 3 -10.60 21.65 20.41
C ILE A 3 -12.12 21.66 20.39
N TYR A 4 -12.71 22.04 19.25
CA TYR A 4 -14.16 22.02 19.01
C TYR A 4 -14.66 20.58 18.98
N ARG A 5 -15.48 20.20 19.99
CA ARG A 5 -16.29 18.99 19.99
C ARG A 5 -17.74 19.37 19.68
N GLY A 6 -18.17 19.24 18.42
CA GLY A 6 -19.58 19.27 18.05
C GLY A 6 -20.20 17.87 18.14
N PRO A 7 -21.49 17.75 18.51
CA PRO A 7 -22.16 16.45 18.58
C PRO A 7 -22.48 15.93 17.17
N LEU A 8 -22.04 14.69 16.87
CA LEU A 8 -22.51 13.92 15.72
C LEU A 8 -23.94 13.44 16.01
N THR A 9 -24.91 14.05 15.36
CA THR A 9 -26.29 13.54 15.33
C THR A 9 -26.37 12.46 14.24
N ASP A 10 -26.71 11.26 14.65
CA ASP A 10 -27.03 10.10 13.84
C ASP A 10 -28.39 10.30 13.12
N PRO A 11 -28.46 10.23 11.77
CA PRO A 11 -29.72 10.06 11.07
C PRO A 11 -29.91 8.59 10.71
N GLY A 12 -30.52 7.81 11.62
CA GLY A 12 -30.99 6.46 11.35
C GLY A 12 -31.96 6.42 10.16
N GLY A 13 -31.48 5.96 9.00
CA GLY A 13 -32.31 5.54 7.89
C GLY A 13 -32.50 4.02 7.91
N PRO A 14 -33.65 3.47 7.50
CA PRO A 14 -33.91 2.03 7.55
C PRO A 14 -33.01 1.29 6.57
N GLY A 15 -32.24 0.35 7.11
CA GLY A 15 -31.38 -0.56 6.33
C GLY A 15 -32.19 -1.35 5.31
N GLY A 16 -31.85 -1.17 4.03
CA GLY A 16 -32.28 -2.08 2.98
C GLY A 16 -31.72 -3.49 3.25
N PRO A 17 -32.40 -4.55 2.77
CA PRO A 17 -31.94 -5.91 3.01
C PRO A 17 -30.54 -6.13 2.47
N ALA A 18 -29.65 -6.63 3.32
CA ALA A 18 -28.30 -7.02 2.95
C ALA A 18 -28.38 -8.06 1.83
N VAL A 19 -27.81 -7.73 0.66
CA VAL A 19 -27.65 -8.69 -0.43
C VAL A 19 -26.67 -9.76 0.05
N PRO A 20 -27.10 -11.05 0.12
CA PRO A 20 -26.18 -12.10 0.56
C PRO A 20 -25.00 -12.20 -0.41
N PRO A 21 -23.79 -12.48 0.08
CA PRO A 21 -22.63 -12.68 -0.78
C PRO A 21 -22.90 -13.82 -1.74
N VAL A 22 -22.81 -13.53 -3.04
CA VAL A 22 -22.93 -14.56 -4.08
C VAL A 22 -21.79 -15.56 -3.87
N PRO A 23 -22.09 -16.88 -3.70
CA PRO A 23 -21.03 -17.87 -3.58
C PRO A 23 -20.15 -17.81 -4.83
N SER A 24 -18.87 -17.57 -4.66
CA SER A 24 -17.92 -17.56 -5.77
C SER A 24 -17.84 -18.96 -6.36
N ALA A 25 -18.42 -19.17 -7.53
CA ALA A 25 -18.23 -20.39 -8.32
C ALA A 25 -16.73 -20.66 -8.49
N PRO A 26 -16.27 -21.92 -8.55
CA PRO A 26 -14.87 -22.24 -8.74
C PRO A 26 -14.34 -21.54 -9.99
N LYS A 27 -13.24 -20.82 -9.85
CA LYS A 27 -12.65 -20.04 -10.95
C LYS A 27 -12.18 -21.01 -12.05
N THR A 28 -12.76 -20.90 -13.24
CA THR A 28 -12.23 -21.62 -14.40
C THR A 28 -10.85 -21.06 -14.77
N PRO A 29 -9.94 -21.87 -15.38
CA PRO A 29 -8.62 -21.36 -15.81
C PRO A 29 -8.70 -20.11 -16.70
N ALA A 30 -9.68 -20.04 -17.60
CA ALA A 30 -9.90 -18.88 -18.47
C ALA A 30 -10.34 -17.63 -17.67
N ARG A 31 -11.16 -17.80 -16.65
CA ARG A 31 -11.55 -16.71 -15.73
C ARG A 31 -10.35 -16.19 -14.96
N ALA A 32 -9.56 -17.08 -14.37
CA ALA A 32 -8.37 -16.69 -13.63
C ALA A 32 -7.37 -15.92 -14.52
N ALA A 33 -7.14 -16.38 -15.75
CA ALA A 33 -6.29 -15.70 -16.73
C ALA A 33 -6.78 -14.29 -17.08
N ALA A 34 -8.10 -14.11 -17.26
CA ALA A 34 -8.67 -12.79 -17.56
C ALA A 34 -8.59 -11.82 -16.35
N GLU A 35 -8.84 -12.32 -15.13
CA GLU A 35 -8.67 -11.53 -13.90
C GLU A 35 -7.21 -11.08 -13.74
N GLU A 36 -6.23 -11.96 -13.92
CA GLU A 36 -4.81 -11.63 -13.87
C GLU A 36 -4.41 -10.61 -14.95
N ALA A 37 -4.87 -10.78 -16.19
CA ALA A 37 -4.59 -9.84 -17.28
C ALA A 37 -5.13 -8.43 -16.97
N LEU A 38 -6.31 -8.32 -16.35
CA LEU A 38 -6.87 -7.05 -15.92
C LEU A 38 -6.07 -6.40 -14.78
N LEU A 39 -5.60 -7.19 -13.81
CA LEU A 39 -4.75 -6.69 -12.73
C LEU A 39 -3.39 -6.22 -13.25
N ASP A 40 -2.79 -6.98 -14.20
CA ASP A 40 -1.54 -6.58 -14.85
C ASP A 40 -1.70 -5.28 -15.65
N ALA A 41 -2.83 -5.15 -16.38
CA ALA A 41 -3.16 -3.93 -17.10
C ALA A 41 -3.31 -2.73 -16.15
N ALA A 42 -3.98 -2.92 -15.01
CA ALA A 42 -4.14 -1.89 -14.00
C ALA A 42 -2.79 -1.43 -13.45
N GLU A 43 -1.91 -2.35 -13.10
CA GLU A 43 -0.57 -2.02 -12.61
C GLU A 43 0.25 -1.23 -13.64
N ARG A 44 0.22 -1.64 -14.92
CA ARG A 44 0.93 -0.92 -16.00
C ARG A 44 0.37 0.49 -16.22
N LEU A 45 -0.96 0.63 -16.29
CA LEU A 45 -1.60 1.93 -16.50
C LEU A 45 -1.35 2.89 -15.34
N LEU A 46 -1.48 2.40 -14.10
CA LEU A 46 -1.20 3.20 -12.90
C LEU A 46 0.25 3.64 -12.84
N ALA A 47 1.20 2.73 -13.12
CA ALA A 47 2.62 3.04 -13.11
C ALA A 47 3.00 4.08 -14.17
N GLY A 48 2.44 3.97 -15.38
CA GLY A 48 2.82 4.79 -16.53
C GLY A 48 2.05 6.10 -16.67
N ALA A 49 0.74 6.08 -16.40
CA ALA A 49 -0.16 7.18 -16.73
C ALA A 49 -1.00 7.71 -15.54
N GLY A 50 -0.87 7.10 -14.35
CA GLY A 50 -1.58 7.50 -13.13
C GLY A 50 -3.06 7.10 -13.12
N TYR A 51 -3.73 7.37 -11.99
CA TYR A 51 -5.12 6.98 -11.75
C TYR A 51 -6.10 7.52 -12.80
N ALA A 52 -5.97 8.80 -13.18
CA ALA A 52 -6.88 9.43 -14.14
C ALA A 52 -6.91 8.73 -15.52
N ALA A 53 -5.88 7.97 -15.84
CA ALA A 53 -5.82 7.19 -17.09
C ALA A 53 -6.52 5.83 -16.98
N VAL A 54 -6.86 5.37 -15.78
CA VAL A 54 -7.44 4.04 -15.55
C VAL A 54 -8.95 4.11 -15.74
N THR A 55 -9.39 3.76 -16.93
CA THR A 55 -10.82 3.62 -17.26
C THR A 55 -11.12 2.17 -17.62
N THR A 56 -12.37 1.73 -17.43
CA THR A 56 -12.82 0.38 -17.80
C THR A 56 -12.42 0.02 -19.23
N ARG A 57 -12.53 0.98 -20.15
CA ARG A 57 -12.18 0.78 -21.56
C ARG A 57 -10.68 0.57 -21.75
N ARG A 58 -9.84 1.44 -21.18
CA ARG A 58 -8.39 1.31 -21.31
C ARG A 58 -7.85 0.05 -20.61
N LEU A 59 -8.43 -0.31 -19.47
CA LEU A 59 -8.11 -1.58 -18.79
C LEU A 59 -8.38 -2.78 -19.66
N ALA A 60 -9.56 -2.82 -20.30
CA ALA A 60 -9.94 -3.91 -21.18
C ALA A 60 -9.09 -3.98 -22.46
N GLU A 61 -8.81 -2.82 -23.07
CA GLU A 61 -7.93 -2.70 -24.23
C GLU A 61 -6.50 -3.19 -23.91
N GLU A 62 -5.94 -2.73 -22.79
CA GLU A 62 -4.59 -3.11 -22.32
C GLU A 62 -4.50 -4.60 -21.92
N ALA A 63 -5.57 -5.16 -21.35
CA ALA A 63 -5.65 -6.56 -20.97
C ALA A 63 -6.01 -7.50 -22.13
N GLY A 64 -6.44 -6.96 -23.28
CA GLY A 64 -6.91 -7.77 -24.41
C GLY A 64 -8.23 -8.51 -24.15
N VAL A 65 -9.11 -7.97 -23.31
CA VAL A 65 -10.37 -8.59 -22.91
C VAL A 65 -11.58 -7.70 -23.21
N ASN A 66 -12.79 -8.28 -23.14
CA ASN A 66 -14.02 -7.50 -23.26
C ASN A 66 -14.20 -6.56 -22.06
N HIS A 67 -14.57 -5.29 -22.30
CA HIS A 67 -14.74 -4.27 -21.26
C HIS A 67 -15.80 -4.64 -20.18
N GLY A 68 -16.81 -5.45 -20.54
CA GLY A 68 -17.80 -5.95 -19.59
C GLY A 68 -17.21 -6.85 -18.51
N LEU A 69 -16.04 -7.46 -18.74
CA LEU A 69 -15.39 -8.33 -17.76
C LEU A 69 -14.84 -7.57 -16.54
N VAL A 70 -14.51 -6.28 -16.68
CA VAL A 70 -14.11 -5.46 -15.53
C VAL A 70 -15.23 -5.42 -14.49
N HIS A 71 -16.43 -5.04 -14.91
CA HIS A 71 -17.59 -5.02 -14.01
C HIS A 71 -18.01 -6.41 -13.55
N TYR A 72 -17.91 -7.40 -14.42
CA TYR A 72 -18.28 -8.77 -14.07
C TYR A 72 -17.37 -9.38 -12.99
N TYR A 73 -16.06 -9.13 -13.04
CA TYR A 73 -15.10 -9.71 -12.08
C TYR A 73 -14.90 -8.86 -10.84
N PHE A 74 -14.88 -7.55 -11.00
CA PHE A 74 -14.49 -6.63 -9.92
C PHE A 74 -15.62 -5.70 -9.46
N GLY A 75 -16.74 -5.64 -10.17
CA GLY A 75 -17.86 -4.75 -9.84
C GLY A 75 -17.62 -3.29 -10.21
N SER A 76 -16.44 -2.74 -9.89
CA SER A 76 -16.05 -1.37 -10.24
C SER A 76 -14.56 -1.27 -10.58
N ASN A 77 -14.15 -0.14 -11.18
CA ASN A 77 -12.74 0.17 -11.40
C ASN A 77 -11.98 0.33 -10.09
N GLU A 78 -12.57 1.02 -9.14
CA GLU A 78 -11.96 1.27 -7.82
C GLU A 78 -11.65 -0.06 -7.12
N ASN A 79 -12.60 -1.00 -7.16
CA ASN A 79 -12.40 -2.31 -6.57
C ASN A 79 -11.29 -3.10 -7.29
N LEU A 80 -11.23 -3.04 -8.62
CA LEU A 80 -10.12 -3.63 -9.38
C LEU A 80 -8.78 -3.01 -8.96
N LEU A 81 -8.71 -1.68 -8.79
CA LEU A 81 -7.49 -1.00 -8.37
C LEU A 81 -7.06 -1.38 -6.96
N VAL A 82 -8.00 -1.56 -6.05
CA VAL A 82 -7.67 -2.05 -4.70
C VAL A 82 -7.14 -3.48 -4.76
N HIS A 83 -7.71 -4.35 -5.59
CA HIS A 83 -7.16 -5.70 -5.80
C HIS A 83 -5.74 -5.67 -6.40
N ALA A 84 -5.48 -4.78 -7.37
CA ALA A 84 -4.14 -4.59 -7.92
C ALA A 84 -3.15 -4.12 -6.85
N LEU A 85 -3.56 -3.18 -6.00
CA LEU A 85 -2.74 -2.72 -4.87
C LEU A 85 -2.46 -3.86 -3.88
N GLU A 86 -3.47 -4.62 -3.47
CA GLU A 86 -3.31 -5.76 -2.56
C GLU A 86 -2.33 -6.79 -3.11
N ARG A 87 -2.45 -7.14 -4.40
CA ARG A 87 -1.53 -8.05 -5.09
C ARG A 87 -0.11 -7.50 -5.14
N PHE A 88 0.05 -6.23 -5.48
CA PHE A 88 1.36 -5.58 -5.50
C PHE A 88 1.97 -5.51 -4.10
N THR A 89 1.19 -5.11 -3.10
CA THR A 89 1.61 -5.10 -1.70
C THR A 89 2.10 -6.46 -1.24
N GLY A 90 1.38 -7.53 -1.58
CA GLY A 90 1.79 -8.89 -1.23
C GLY A 90 3.20 -9.22 -1.73
N ARG A 91 3.55 -8.84 -2.96
CA ARG A 91 4.89 -9.02 -3.51
C ARG A 91 5.95 -8.21 -2.77
N LEU A 92 5.66 -6.93 -2.46
CA LEU A 92 6.58 -6.08 -1.72
C LEU A 92 6.80 -6.58 -0.30
N ILE A 93 5.75 -7.01 0.39
CA ILE A 93 5.82 -7.59 1.73
C ILE A 93 6.63 -8.88 1.73
N ALA A 94 6.44 -9.77 0.75
CA ALA A 94 7.23 -10.98 0.60
C ALA A 94 8.72 -10.63 0.45
N ARG A 95 9.07 -9.71 -0.45
CA ARG A 95 10.43 -9.22 -0.64
C ARG A 95 11.04 -8.65 0.64
N GLN A 96 10.28 -7.87 1.40
CA GLN A 96 10.76 -7.31 2.67
C GLN A 96 10.97 -8.41 3.73
N ARG A 97 10.06 -9.37 3.83
CA ARG A 97 10.22 -10.51 4.74
C ARG A 97 11.47 -11.33 4.42
N GLU A 98 11.71 -11.60 3.13
CA GLU A 98 12.92 -12.28 2.66
C GLU A 98 14.18 -11.49 3.05
N LEU A 99 14.20 -10.17 2.79
CA LEU A 99 15.32 -9.31 3.16
C LEU A 99 15.61 -9.37 4.66
N TYR A 100 14.58 -9.22 5.50
CA TYR A 100 14.75 -9.21 6.95
C TYR A 100 15.05 -10.60 7.52
N ALA A 101 14.72 -11.69 6.82
CA ALA A 101 15.09 -13.06 7.20
C ALA A 101 16.54 -13.42 6.88
N THR A 102 17.26 -12.62 6.09
CA THR A 102 18.68 -12.86 5.79
C THR A 102 19.55 -12.79 7.04
N GLY A 103 20.74 -13.39 7.00
CA GLY A 103 21.76 -13.26 8.05
C GLY A 103 22.57 -11.94 8.01
N LEU A 104 22.20 -10.97 7.15
CA LEU A 104 22.91 -9.70 7.01
C LEU A 104 22.76 -8.83 8.28
N PRO A 105 23.74 -7.97 8.59
CA PRO A 105 23.60 -6.94 9.60
C PRO A 105 22.38 -6.04 9.36
N PHE A 106 21.74 -5.56 10.44
CA PHE A 106 20.54 -4.70 10.33
C PHE A 106 20.78 -3.46 9.46
N ALA A 107 21.93 -2.81 9.58
CA ALA A 107 22.27 -1.64 8.78
C ALA A 107 22.26 -1.94 7.26
N GLU A 108 22.71 -3.12 6.83
CA GLU A 108 22.67 -3.51 5.42
C GLU A 108 21.24 -3.80 4.95
N LYS A 109 20.43 -4.44 5.78
CA LYS A 109 18.99 -4.64 5.52
C LYS A 109 18.28 -3.30 5.39
N TRP A 110 18.56 -2.36 6.28
CA TRP A 110 17.99 -1.02 6.25
C TRP A 110 18.38 -0.26 4.98
N ARG A 111 19.67 -0.25 4.59
CA ARG A 111 20.12 0.37 3.32
C ARG A 111 19.39 -0.20 2.12
N THR A 112 19.22 -1.52 2.10
CA THR A 112 18.50 -2.18 1.01
C THR A 112 17.02 -1.79 0.98
N ALA A 113 16.35 -1.75 2.15
CA ALA A 113 14.98 -1.31 2.27
C ALA A 113 14.80 0.16 1.83
N MET A 114 15.74 1.05 2.18
CA MET A 114 15.73 2.45 1.75
C MET A 114 15.95 2.59 0.24
N ARG A 115 16.80 1.77 -0.36
CA ARG A 115 16.94 1.74 -1.82
C ARG A 115 15.63 1.35 -2.51
N TYR A 116 14.91 0.33 -2.02
CA TYR A 116 13.58 -0.01 -2.52
C TYR A 116 12.63 1.18 -2.43
N LEU A 117 12.54 1.80 -1.25
CA LEU A 117 11.71 2.98 -1.01
C LEU A 117 12.05 4.14 -1.96
N MET A 118 13.34 4.39 -2.18
CA MET A 118 13.81 5.58 -2.90
C MET A 118 13.80 5.42 -4.42
N SER A 119 13.86 4.20 -4.96
CA SER A 119 14.05 4.03 -6.41
C SER A 119 13.17 2.97 -7.06
N GLU A 120 12.83 1.89 -6.36
CA GLU A 120 12.19 0.74 -6.99
C GLU A 120 10.66 0.74 -6.84
N ASP A 121 10.13 1.27 -5.75
CA ASP A 121 8.71 1.17 -5.38
C ASP A 121 7.86 2.39 -5.78
N VAL A 122 8.36 3.29 -6.64
CA VAL A 122 7.70 4.57 -6.98
C VAL A 122 6.29 4.38 -7.55
N SER A 123 6.10 3.37 -8.41
CA SER A 123 4.78 3.09 -9.00
C SER A 123 3.77 2.66 -7.94
N TYR A 124 4.19 1.77 -7.02
CA TYR A 124 3.38 1.38 -5.88
C TYR A 124 2.99 2.56 -4.99
N GLN A 125 3.96 3.43 -4.68
CA GLN A 125 3.77 4.61 -3.83
C GLN A 125 2.71 5.54 -4.40
N LYS A 126 2.72 5.78 -5.72
CA LYS A 126 1.71 6.58 -6.42
C LYS A 126 0.31 5.97 -6.27
N ILE A 127 0.19 4.66 -6.60
CA ILE A 127 -1.08 3.93 -6.50
C ILE A 127 -1.62 4.00 -5.06
N TRP A 128 -0.77 3.76 -4.07
CA TRP A 128 -1.14 3.76 -2.67
C TRP A 128 -1.67 5.13 -2.22
N LEU A 129 -1.01 6.24 -2.58
CA LEU A 129 -1.45 7.59 -2.24
C LEU A 129 -2.78 7.95 -2.91
N GLU A 130 -2.98 7.59 -4.17
CA GLU A 130 -4.23 7.83 -4.88
C GLU A 130 -5.39 7.07 -4.24
N LEU A 131 -5.19 5.81 -3.86
CA LEU A 131 -6.20 5.02 -3.16
C LEU A 131 -6.46 5.51 -1.73
N GLN A 132 -5.47 6.06 -1.04
CA GLN A 132 -5.68 6.72 0.26
C GLN A 132 -6.64 7.90 0.16
N ALA A 133 -6.53 8.72 -0.88
CA ALA A 133 -7.45 9.82 -1.11
C ALA A 133 -8.91 9.34 -1.35
N LEU A 134 -9.07 8.23 -2.07
CA LEU A 134 -10.38 7.61 -2.28
C LEU A 134 -10.95 7.01 -0.99
N ALA A 135 -10.10 6.43 -0.15
CA ALA A 135 -10.49 5.82 1.12
C ALA A 135 -11.13 6.80 2.11
N TRP A 136 -10.80 8.09 2.04
CA TRP A 136 -11.40 9.11 2.92
C TRP A 136 -12.92 9.22 2.75
N ASN A 137 -13.45 8.85 1.59
CA ASN A 137 -14.87 8.93 1.28
C ASN A 137 -15.49 7.56 0.94
N ASN A 138 -14.76 6.46 1.16
CA ASN A 138 -15.21 5.11 0.84
C ASN A 138 -14.77 4.13 1.94
N ALA A 139 -15.75 3.67 2.74
CA ALA A 139 -15.48 2.82 3.90
C ALA A 139 -14.89 1.46 3.52
N ASP A 140 -15.32 0.83 2.41
CA ASP A 140 -14.79 -0.45 1.94
C ASP A 140 -13.31 -0.34 1.54
N ILE A 141 -12.97 0.69 0.77
CA ILE A 141 -11.58 0.96 0.40
C ILE A 141 -10.75 1.25 1.67
N SER A 142 -11.28 2.05 2.60
CA SER A 142 -10.62 2.38 3.86
C SER A 142 -10.29 1.13 4.67
N GLU A 143 -11.23 0.20 4.82
CA GLU A 143 -11.03 -1.06 5.55
C GLU A 143 -9.95 -1.93 4.87
N ARG A 144 -9.97 -2.04 3.54
CA ARG A 144 -8.97 -2.81 2.78
C ARG A 144 -7.58 -2.20 2.91
N LEU A 145 -7.44 -0.88 2.81
CA LEU A 145 -6.15 -0.20 3.02
C LEU A 145 -5.67 -0.31 4.47
N ALA A 146 -6.58 -0.33 5.44
CA ALA A 146 -6.21 -0.59 6.84
C ALA A 146 -5.58 -1.98 7.02
N ARG A 147 -6.10 -3.01 6.33
CA ARG A 147 -5.48 -4.35 6.31
C ARG A 147 -4.07 -4.32 5.70
N VAL A 148 -3.90 -3.66 4.55
CA VAL A 148 -2.58 -3.47 3.92
C VAL A 148 -1.61 -2.79 4.89
N ASN A 149 -2.04 -1.72 5.55
CA ASN A 149 -1.21 -1.02 6.54
C ASN A 149 -0.86 -1.91 7.73
N ALA A 150 -1.81 -2.74 8.21
CA ALA A 150 -1.54 -3.68 9.31
C ALA A 150 -0.48 -4.72 8.92
N GLU A 151 -0.50 -5.22 7.69
CA GLU A 151 0.53 -6.15 7.21
C GLU A 151 1.92 -5.50 7.16
N TRP A 152 2.04 -4.27 6.66
CA TRP A 152 3.28 -3.51 6.69
C TRP A 152 3.79 -3.28 8.10
N ARG A 153 2.91 -2.89 9.02
CA ARG A 153 3.27 -2.72 10.44
C ARG A 153 3.78 -4.02 11.06
N ALA A 154 3.15 -5.16 10.75
CA ALA A 154 3.61 -6.46 11.24
C ALA A 154 5.01 -6.82 10.73
N VAL A 155 5.33 -6.55 9.46
CA VAL A 155 6.68 -6.76 8.90
C VAL A 155 7.69 -5.88 9.62
N LEU A 156 7.40 -4.60 9.81
CA LEU A 156 8.31 -3.67 10.50
C LEU A 156 8.47 -4.04 11.97
N ALA A 157 7.41 -4.44 12.66
CA ALA A 157 7.49 -4.88 14.05
C ALA A 157 8.45 -6.08 14.19
N GLY A 158 8.30 -7.10 13.32
CA GLY A 158 9.23 -8.24 13.30
C GLY A 158 10.67 -7.88 12.96
N ALA A 159 10.86 -6.90 12.06
CA ALA A 159 12.18 -6.47 11.62
C ALA A 159 12.93 -5.60 12.64
N PHE A 160 12.21 -4.81 13.43
CA PHE A 160 12.81 -3.78 14.30
C PHE A 160 12.87 -4.16 15.78
N ASP A 161 12.17 -5.22 16.22
CA ASP A 161 12.13 -5.55 17.66
C ASP A 161 13.51 -5.87 18.24
N GLU A 162 14.29 -6.73 17.60
CA GLU A 162 15.65 -7.05 18.08
C GLU A 162 16.63 -5.89 17.88
N PRO A 163 16.73 -5.24 16.69
CA PRO A 163 17.57 -4.06 16.52
C PRO A 163 17.25 -2.93 17.49
N ARG A 164 15.98 -2.70 17.83
CA ARG A 164 15.56 -1.73 18.83
C ARG A 164 16.23 -1.99 20.19
N ARG A 165 16.24 -3.25 20.63
CA ARG A 165 16.89 -3.64 21.91
C ARG A 165 18.41 -3.49 21.84
N GLN A 166 19.03 -3.95 20.75
CA GLN A 166 20.48 -3.88 20.56
C GLN A 166 21.00 -2.43 20.51
N LEU A 167 20.25 -1.54 19.89
CA LEU A 167 20.59 -0.12 19.76
C LEU A 167 20.18 0.72 20.99
N GLY A 168 19.57 0.11 22.02
CA GLY A 168 19.13 0.82 23.23
C GLY A 168 18.03 1.85 22.96
N ILE A 169 17.17 1.62 21.96
CA ILE A 169 16.05 2.53 21.66
C ILE A 169 14.94 2.30 22.70
N GLU A 170 14.69 3.27 23.55
CA GLU A 170 13.71 3.18 24.64
C GLU A 170 12.25 3.30 24.18
N LEU A 171 12.01 3.69 22.93
CA LEU A 171 10.65 3.74 22.37
C LEU A 171 9.98 2.36 22.42
N PRO A 172 8.70 2.27 22.82
CA PRO A 172 7.90 1.06 22.62
C PRO A 172 7.90 0.64 21.16
N LEU A 173 7.87 -0.67 20.87
CA LEU A 173 7.96 -1.19 19.50
C LEU A 173 6.90 -0.56 18.58
N GLU A 174 5.65 -0.45 19.05
CA GLU A 174 4.56 0.14 18.25
C GLU A 174 4.80 1.63 17.94
N ALA A 175 5.42 2.36 18.84
CA ALA A 175 5.79 3.75 18.63
C ALA A 175 6.94 3.87 17.60
N LEU A 176 7.93 2.98 17.68
CA LEU A 176 9.01 2.92 16.69
C LEU A 176 8.47 2.56 15.29
N VAL A 177 7.58 1.57 15.20
CA VAL A 177 6.92 1.21 13.93
C VAL A 177 6.14 2.42 13.38
N SER A 178 5.41 3.14 14.23
CA SER A 178 4.70 4.35 13.82
C SER A 178 5.65 5.44 13.32
N LEU A 179 6.78 5.65 14.00
CA LEU A 179 7.81 6.60 13.56
C LEU A 179 8.35 6.22 12.17
N VAL A 180 8.70 4.95 11.96
CA VAL A 180 9.23 4.47 10.66
C VAL A 180 8.19 4.61 9.56
N MET A 181 6.93 4.25 9.82
CA MET A 181 5.84 4.41 8.83
C MET A 181 5.63 5.87 8.45
N THR A 182 5.61 6.78 9.44
CA THR A 182 5.44 8.23 9.22
C THR A 182 6.64 8.82 8.47
N PHE A 183 7.86 8.41 8.85
CA PHE A 183 9.08 8.81 8.16
C PHE A 183 9.07 8.38 6.68
N ASN A 184 8.76 7.12 6.40
CA ASN A 184 8.65 6.61 5.03
C ASN A 184 7.61 7.38 4.23
N LEU A 185 6.42 7.62 4.81
CA LEU A 185 5.36 8.38 4.17
C LEU A 185 5.79 9.81 3.86
N GLY A 186 6.47 10.48 4.80
CA GLY A 186 6.99 11.83 4.60
C GLY A 186 7.94 11.90 3.41
N ILE A 187 8.93 11.01 3.34
CA ILE A 187 9.88 10.92 2.22
C ILE A 187 9.13 10.64 0.89
N ILE A 188 8.17 9.72 0.88
CA ILE A 188 7.41 9.41 -0.32
C ILE A 188 6.68 10.65 -0.85
N VAL A 189 5.95 11.34 0.03
CA VAL A 189 5.14 12.51 -0.35
C VAL A 189 6.03 13.65 -0.86
N GLU A 190 7.11 13.96 -0.16
CA GLU A 190 8.05 15.01 -0.58
C GLU A 190 8.68 14.70 -1.95
N ARG A 191 9.18 13.49 -2.15
CA ARG A 191 9.78 13.08 -3.44
C ARG A 191 8.80 13.12 -4.59
N LEU A 192 7.59 12.63 -4.41
CA LEU A 192 6.55 12.70 -5.44
C LEU A 192 6.14 14.15 -5.74
N GLY A 193 6.32 15.06 -4.77
CA GLY A 193 6.19 16.51 -4.91
C GLY A 193 7.43 17.21 -5.49
N GLY A 194 8.50 16.47 -5.82
CA GLY A 194 9.74 17.03 -6.38
C GLY A 194 10.69 17.61 -5.32
N ILE A 195 10.49 17.30 -4.03
CA ILE A 195 11.35 17.77 -2.93
C ILE A 195 12.30 16.62 -2.56
N GLU A 196 13.57 16.79 -2.76
CA GLU A 196 14.62 15.81 -2.41
C GLU A 196 15.72 16.41 -1.51
N THR A 197 15.63 17.69 -1.21
CA THR A 197 16.62 18.41 -0.40
C THR A 197 16.72 17.83 1.01
N GLY A 198 17.93 17.43 1.40
CA GLY A 198 18.21 16.90 2.73
C GLY A 198 17.91 15.41 2.91
N HIS A 199 17.23 14.73 1.98
CA HIS A 199 16.91 13.31 2.12
C HIS A 199 18.17 12.43 2.19
N ARG A 200 19.16 12.69 1.34
CA ARG A 200 20.42 11.95 1.34
C ARG A 200 21.15 12.11 2.67
N GLU A 201 21.31 13.34 3.13
CA GLU A 201 22.01 13.66 4.39
C GLU A 201 21.31 13.02 5.58
N LEU A 202 19.97 13.01 5.60
CA LEU A 202 19.16 12.36 6.62
C LEU A 202 19.36 10.84 6.61
N LEU A 203 19.28 10.21 5.44
CA LEU A 203 19.50 8.76 5.31
C LEU A 203 20.92 8.36 5.70
N ASP A 204 21.93 9.12 5.28
CA ASP A 204 23.33 8.92 5.65
C ASP A 204 23.55 9.09 7.16
N TRP A 205 22.84 10.04 7.79
CA TRP A 205 22.92 10.24 9.24
C TRP A 205 22.32 9.03 9.98
N ILE A 206 21.14 8.56 9.59
CA ILE A 206 20.50 7.37 10.16
C ILE A 206 21.40 6.15 9.97
N ASP A 207 21.96 5.95 8.79
CA ASP A 207 22.85 4.82 8.48
C ASP A 207 24.07 4.80 9.42
N ARG A 208 24.73 5.92 9.61
CA ARG A 208 25.84 6.03 10.57
C ARG A 208 25.41 5.76 12.00
N TRP A 209 24.18 6.12 12.36
CA TRP A 209 23.68 5.92 13.71
C TRP A 209 23.37 4.45 14.00
N ILE A 210 22.76 3.73 13.06
CA ILE A 210 22.43 2.29 13.20
C ILE A 210 23.63 1.37 13.00
N SER A 211 24.75 1.87 12.46
CA SER A 211 25.98 1.11 12.21
C SER A 211 27.00 1.19 13.36
N ARG A 212 26.65 1.89 14.46
CA ARG A 212 27.50 2.01 15.67
C ARG A 212 27.43 0.75 16.51
#